data_3d92a201ca586d7f8d50f28746f8c5fe
#
_entry.id   3d92a201ca586d7f8d50f28746f8c5fe
#
_cell.length_a   1.000
_cell.length_b   1.000
_cell.length_c   1.000
_cell.angle_alpha   90.00
_cell.angle_beta   90.00
_cell.angle_gamma   90.00
#
_symmetry.space_group_name_H-M   'P 1'
#
loop_
_entity.id
_entity.type
_entity.pdbx_description
1 polymer ?
#
loop_
_entity_poly.entity_id
_entity_poly.type
_entity_poly.pdbx_seq_one_letter_code
_entity_poly.pdbx_strand_id
1 'polypeptide(L)'
;MKETKRKFYKKICKWKKQILCVGAGIFLGIAAWLAQGMDPVIEAGNVIQRPDIDDGQVDQELYVKGLVDQEKEVVLKLPVSARQYTKEEAYQAYEEILKQLPEWIKGDNLSLEEVRQDLELPAYWQGAGVHLSWQSSDPELVESDGTVHTWEFETGDEAIDQWPVILKVRMTDGNWPEEYEIPIKVRPPLYTEEERTIQEFTSLLTSEEEVQKHQDQVTLPSVYKDREISYSTAREPVFLQMCFLGAVAAVFISLK
;
A
#
# COMPACT_ATOMS: atom_id res chain seq x y z
N MET A 1 -63.75 -13.33 29.66
CA MET A 1 -63.49 -12.23 28.66
C MET A 1 -62.76 -11.01 29.22
N LYS A 2 -62.85 -10.64 30.48
CA LYS A 2 -62.12 -9.50 31.10
C LYS A 2 -60.64 -9.74 31.35
N GLU A 3 -60.21 -10.98 31.65
CA GLU A 3 -58.81 -11.29 32.00
C GLU A 3 -57.87 -11.29 30.78
N THR A 4 -58.35 -11.76 29.63
CA THR A 4 -57.57 -11.79 28.39
C THR A 4 -57.25 -10.39 27.88
N LYS A 5 -58.22 -9.45 27.99
CA LYS A 5 -58.00 -8.04 27.65
C LYS A 5 -56.96 -7.37 28.59
N ARG A 6 -56.97 -7.71 29.89
CA ARG A 6 -56.03 -7.17 30.86
C ARG A 6 -54.59 -7.66 30.63
N LYS A 7 -54.39 -8.92 30.22
CA LYS A 7 -53.09 -9.46 29.82
C LYS A 7 -52.57 -8.82 28.54
N PHE A 8 -53.46 -8.59 27.57
CA PHE A 8 -53.10 -7.94 26.31
C PHE A 8 -52.67 -6.47 26.51
N TYR A 9 -53.38 -5.70 27.31
CA TYR A 9 -52.99 -4.32 27.66
C TYR A 9 -51.68 -4.24 28.42
N LYS A 10 -51.39 -5.16 29.35
CA LYS A 10 -50.10 -5.24 30.06
C LYS A 10 -48.94 -5.54 29.11
N LYS A 11 -49.16 -6.40 28.08
CA LYS A 11 -48.15 -6.74 27.07
C LYS A 11 -47.86 -5.53 26.16
N ILE A 12 -48.87 -4.80 25.73
CA ILE A 12 -48.73 -3.58 24.93
C ILE A 12 -48.01 -2.46 25.72
N CYS A 13 -48.36 -2.28 27.02
CA CYS A 13 -47.72 -1.30 27.86
C CYS A 13 -46.24 -1.61 28.09
N LYS A 14 -45.87 -2.90 28.24
CA LYS A 14 -44.47 -3.35 28.36
C LYS A 14 -43.71 -3.12 27.07
N TRP A 15 -44.31 -3.36 25.91
CA TRP A 15 -43.71 -3.13 24.59
C TRP A 15 -43.50 -1.65 24.31
N LYS A 16 -44.45 -0.78 24.67
CA LYS A 16 -44.29 0.69 24.58
C LYS A 16 -43.14 1.22 25.42
N LYS A 17 -42.97 0.69 26.65
CA LYS A 17 -41.83 1.06 27.50
C LYS A 17 -40.51 0.61 26.92
N GLN A 18 -40.40 -0.59 26.33
CA GLN A 18 -39.20 -1.08 25.68
C GLN A 18 -38.84 -0.25 24.44
N ILE A 19 -39.80 0.10 23.59
CA ILE A 19 -39.57 0.95 22.42
C ILE A 19 -39.13 2.36 22.86
N LEU A 20 -39.70 2.90 23.93
CA LEU A 20 -39.32 4.21 24.47
C LEU A 20 -37.88 4.19 25.02
N CYS A 21 -37.46 3.13 25.72
CA CYS A 21 -36.09 2.96 26.21
C CYS A 21 -35.06 2.82 25.09
N VAL A 22 -35.41 2.05 24.03
CA VAL A 22 -34.54 1.88 22.85
C VAL A 22 -34.42 3.21 22.10
N GLY A 23 -35.54 3.92 21.90
CA GLY A 23 -35.54 5.25 21.27
C GLY A 23 -34.72 6.28 22.05
N ALA A 24 -34.83 6.30 23.40
CA ALA A 24 -34.01 7.17 24.25
C ALA A 24 -32.53 6.82 24.19
N GLY A 25 -32.17 5.53 24.14
CA GLY A 25 -30.78 5.06 23.99
C GLY A 25 -30.16 5.49 22.66
N ILE A 26 -30.91 5.37 21.56
CA ILE A 26 -30.46 5.83 20.24
C ILE A 26 -30.29 7.34 20.22
N PHE A 27 -31.22 8.09 20.80
CA PHE A 27 -31.14 9.55 20.85
C PHE A 27 -29.96 10.04 21.67
N LEU A 28 -29.69 9.41 22.84
CA LEU A 28 -28.50 9.69 23.66
C LEU A 28 -27.20 9.31 22.92
N GLY A 29 -27.19 8.20 22.19
CA GLY A 29 -26.03 7.79 21.37
C GLY A 29 -25.72 8.78 20.25
N ILE A 30 -26.75 9.27 19.53
CA ILE A 30 -26.61 10.30 18.51
C ILE A 30 -26.17 11.64 19.13
N ALA A 31 -26.75 12.04 20.26
CA ALA A 31 -26.35 13.26 20.95
C ALA A 31 -24.91 13.20 21.46
N ALA A 32 -24.45 12.05 21.98
CA ALA A 32 -23.08 11.84 22.38
C ALA A 32 -22.13 11.84 21.19
N TRP A 33 -22.54 11.24 20.06
CA TRP A 33 -21.75 11.26 18.81
C TRP A 33 -21.63 12.67 18.23
N LEU A 34 -22.71 13.46 18.23
CA LEU A 34 -22.70 14.86 17.82
C LEU A 34 -21.89 15.74 18.79
N ALA A 35 -21.89 15.43 20.08
CA ALA A 35 -21.09 16.16 21.07
C ALA A 35 -19.58 15.89 20.96
N GLN A 36 -19.18 14.70 20.51
CA GLN A 36 -17.76 14.36 20.25
C GLN A 36 -17.15 15.16 19.07
N GLY A 37 -17.97 15.69 18.17
CA GLY A 37 -17.53 16.58 17.08
C GLY A 37 -17.53 18.06 17.43
N MET A 38 -17.80 18.42 18.69
CA MET A 38 -17.86 19.81 19.17
C MET A 38 -16.79 20.12 20.21
N ASP A 39 -15.58 19.60 20.03
CA ASP A 39 -14.45 20.10 20.80
C ASP A 39 -14.24 21.58 20.45
N PRO A 40 -14.22 22.47 21.45
CA PRO A 40 -14.01 23.89 21.17
C PRO A 40 -12.61 24.03 20.53
N VAL A 41 -12.58 24.39 19.26
CA VAL A 41 -11.34 24.67 18.51
C VAL A 41 -10.52 25.80 19.17
N ILE A 42 -11.19 26.63 19.99
CA ILE A 42 -10.56 27.72 20.73
C ILE A 42 -10.66 27.41 22.21
N GLU A 43 -9.52 27.21 22.87
CA GLU A 43 -9.42 27.04 24.32
C GLU A 43 -9.50 28.39 25.05
N ALA A 44 -9.75 28.35 26.36
CA ALA A 44 -9.73 29.52 27.20
C ALA A 44 -8.36 30.22 27.09
N GLY A 45 -8.34 31.46 26.57
CA GLY A 45 -7.11 32.22 26.34
C GLY A 45 -6.85 32.54 24.86
N ASN A 46 -7.84 32.34 23.99
CA ASN A 46 -7.75 32.57 22.53
C ASN A 46 -6.66 31.72 21.84
N VAL A 47 -6.48 30.50 22.31
CA VAL A 47 -5.51 29.52 21.72
C VAL A 47 -6.24 28.59 20.80
N ILE A 48 -5.72 28.41 19.56
CA ILE A 48 -6.18 27.43 18.60
C ILE A 48 -5.20 26.26 18.61
N GLN A 49 -5.72 25.06 18.82
CA GLN A 49 -4.91 23.84 18.65
C GLN A 49 -4.62 23.59 17.17
N ARG A 50 -3.38 23.26 16.87
CA ARG A 50 -3.01 22.83 15.51
C ARG A 50 -3.47 21.40 15.27
N PRO A 51 -3.85 21.05 14.03
CA PRO A 51 -4.02 19.64 13.63
C PRO A 51 -2.76 18.82 13.94
N ASP A 52 -2.91 17.52 14.08
CA ASP A 52 -1.77 16.65 14.31
C ASP A 52 -0.86 16.57 13.06
N ILE A 53 0.33 16.04 13.20
CA ILE A 53 1.42 16.15 12.23
C ILE A 53 1.01 15.64 10.84
N ASP A 54 0.20 14.58 10.77
CA ASP A 54 -0.23 13.96 9.52
C ASP A 54 -1.57 14.50 8.95
N ASP A 55 -2.25 15.38 9.70
CA ASP A 55 -3.58 15.89 9.32
C ASP A 55 -3.53 17.03 8.27
N GLY A 56 -2.36 17.54 7.97
CA GLY A 56 -2.17 18.63 7.00
C GLY A 56 -2.70 19.97 7.47
N GLN A 57 -3.10 20.83 6.52
CA GLN A 57 -3.64 22.16 6.79
C GLN A 57 -5.16 22.11 6.87
N VAL A 58 -5.74 22.71 7.91
CA VAL A 58 -7.20 22.82 8.11
C VAL A 58 -7.61 24.30 8.14
N ASP A 59 -8.63 24.65 7.36
CA ASP A 59 -9.21 26.00 7.38
C ASP A 59 -10.20 26.13 8.54
N GLN A 60 -9.88 26.98 9.52
CA GLN A 60 -10.72 27.26 10.67
C GLN A 60 -11.53 28.53 10.44
N GLU A 61 -12.84 28.46 10.66
CA GLU A 61 -13.71 29.64 10.66
C GLU A 61 -13.76 30.25 12.05
N LEU A 62 -13.30 31.51 12.15
CA LEU A 62 -13.26 32.28 13.36
C LEU A 62 -14.37 33.34 13.36
N TYR A 63 -15.20 33.31 14.38
CA TYR A 63 -16.24 34.31 14.60
C TYR A 63 -15.69 35.40 15.55
N VAL A 64 -15.32 36.55 14.97
CA VAL A 64 -14.65 37.63 15.72
C VAL A 64 -15.64 38.76 15.96
N LYS A 65 -15.84 39.11 17.22
CA LYS A 65 -16.64 40.26 17.66
C LYS A 65 -15.75 41.46 18.04
N GLY A 66 -16.24 42.67 17.81
CA GLY A 66 -15.54 43.89 18.19
C GLY A 66 -14.42 44.33 17.23
N LEU A 67 -14.24 43.67 16.08
CA LEU A 67 -13.20 44.03 15.11
C LEU A 67 -13.54 45.36 14.37
N VAL A 68 -14.80 45.52 13.99
CA VAL A 68 -15.29 46.71 13.27
C VAL A 68 -16.22 47.54 14.16
N ASP A 69 -17.11 46.88 14.91
CA ASP A 69 -18.02 47.44 15.86
C ASP A 69 -18.26 46.40 16.98
N GLN A 70 -18.52 46.85 18.24
CA GLN A 70 -18.63 45.95 19.40
C GLN A 70 -19.77 44.91 19.25
N GLU A 71 -20.82 45.22 18.51
CA GLU A 71 -21.95 44.31 18.29
C GLU A 71 -21.82 43.48 17.02
N LYS A 72 -20.90 43.82 16.11
CA LYS A 72 -20.76 43.15 14.82
C LYS A 72 -19.82 41.99 14.90
N GLU A 73 -20.32 40.84 14.51
CA GLU A 73 -19.55 39.60 14.32
C GLU A 73 -19.05 39.50 12.85
N VAL A 74 -17.78 39.19 12.70
CA VAL A 74 -17.13 38.97 11.38
C VAL A 74 -16.56 37.54 11.34
N VAL A 75 -16.84 36.85 10.26
CA VAL A 75 -16.30 35.50 10.04
C VAL A 75 -14.98 35.61 9.26
N LEU A 76 -13.92 35.09 9.82
CA LEU A 76 -12.59 35.05 9.21
C LEU A 76 -12.21 33.57 8.97
N LYS A 77 -11.60 33.27 7.83
CA LYS A 77 -11.00 31.95 7.57
C LYS A 77 -9.51 32.03 7.86
N LEU A 78 -9.06 31.20 8.77
CA LEU A 78 -7.66 31.06 9.13
C LEU A 78 -7.14 29.69 8.71
N PRO A 79 -6.21 29.60 7.75
CA PRO A 79 -5.54 28.35 7.44
C PRO A 79 -4.57 28.01 8.58
N VAL A 80 -4.87 26.94 9.32
CA VAL A 80 -4.04 26.42 10.41
C VAL A 80 -3.27 25.22 9.91
N SER A 81 -1.96 25.36 9.78
CA SER A 81 -1.08 24.25 9.37
C SER A 81 -0.94 23.24 10.52
N ALA A 82 -0.73 21.97 10.18
CA ALA A 82 -0.42 20.92 11.13
C ALA A 82 0.77 21.28 12.03
N ARG A 83 0.84 20.65 13.19
CA ARG A 83 1.99 20.74 14.10
C ARG A 83 3.22 20.15 13.40
N GLN A 84 4.36 20.78 13.57
CA GLN A 84 5.64 20.25 13.09
C GLN A 84 6.39 19.58 14.23
N TYR A 85 7.20 18.60 13.90
CA TYR A 85 8.11 17.97 14.87
C TYR A 85 9.15 18.95 15.39
N THR A 86 9.48 18.85 16.65
CA THR A 86 10.79 19.29 17.13
C THR A 86 11.85 18.32 16.63
N LYS A 87 13.11 18.71 16.69
CA LYS A 87 14.23 17.86 16.25
C LYS A 87 14.26 16.52 16.99
N GLU A 88 14.06 16.55 18.30
CA GLU A 88 14.05 15.39 19.17
C GLU A 88 12.88 14.43 18.85
N GLU A 89 11.69 14.98 18.62
CA GLU A 89 10.51 14.21 18.23
C GLU A 89 10.69 13.56 16.85
N ALA A 90 11.27 14.28 15.88
CA ALA A 90 11.54 13.75 14.55
C ALA A 90 12.46 12.51 14.62
N TYR A 91 13.55 12.63 15.38
CA TYR A 91 14.47 11.48 15.54
C TYR A 91 13.83 10.29 16.26
N GLN A 92 12.99 10.55 17.27
CA GLN A 92 12.23 9.47 17.93
C GLN A 92 11.28 8.78 16.94
N ALA A 93 10.58 9.55 16.12
CA ALA A 93 9.73 9.00 15.07
C ALA A 93 10.52 8.15 14.06
N TYR A 94 11.70 8.62 13.64
CA TYR A 94 12.57 7.85 12.72
C TYR A 94 13.08 6.56 13.35
N GLU A 95 13.46 6.57 14.62
CA GLU A 95 13.85 5.35 15.33
C GLU A 95 12.71 4.33 15.42
N GLU A 96 11.48 4.78 15.64
CA GLU A 96 10.32 3.88 15.66
C GLU A 96 10.00 3.32 14.26
N ILE A 97 10.15 4.12 13.21
CA ILE A 97 10.03 3.67 11.83
C ILE A 97 11.12 2.63 11.53
N LEU A 98 12.37 2.90 11.86
CA LEU A 98 13.51 2.00 11.61
C LEU A 98 13.34 0.62 12.25
N LYS A 99 12.69 0.52 13.40
CA LYS A 99 12.40 -0.78 14.05
C LYS A 99 11.41 -1.63 13.25
N GLN A 100 10.47 -0.99 12.56
CA GLN A 100 9.40 -1.66 11.79
C GLN A 100 9.79 -1.85 10.31
N LEU A 101 10.65 -0.98 9.81
CA LEU A 101 11.00 -0.88 8.40
C LEU A 101 11.52 -2.19 7.78
N PRO A 102 12.41 -2.98 8.43
CA PRO A 102 12.89 -4.23 7.87
C PRO A 102 11.77 -5.25 7.59
N GLU A 103 10.78 -5.35 8.47
CA GLU A 103 9.64 -6.24 8.27
C GLU A 103 8.71 -5.75 7.17
N TRP A 104 8.61 -4.43 7.00
CA TRP A 104 7.80 -3.85 5.95
C TRP A 104 8.44 -4.00 4.58
N ILE A 105 9.70 -3.57 4.44
CA ILE A 105 10.36 -3.52 3.12
C ILE A 105 10.72 -4.89 2.55
N LYS A 106 10.77 -5.94 3.37
CA LYS A 106 11.06 -7.30 2.87
C LYS A 106 10.02 -7.82 1.88
N GLY A 107 8.79 -7.27 1.85
CA GLY A 107 7.71 -7.75 1.00
C GLY A 107 7.45 -9.25 1.20
N ASP A 108 7.39 -9.99 0.10
CA ASP A 108 7.19 -11.44 0.09
C ASP A 108 8.48 -12.24 0.39
N ASN A 109 9.62 -11.57 0.61
CA ASN A 109 10.86 -12.25 0.99
C ASN A 109 10.81 -12.77 2.43
N LEU A 110 11.52 -13.85 2.72
CA LEU A 110 11.62 -14.41 4.07
C LEU A 110 12.29 -13.42 5.04
N SER A 111 13.35 -12.77 4.58
CA SER A 111 14.12 -11.78 5.34
C SER A 111 14.97 -10.92 4.39
N LEU A 112 15.52 -9.83 4.92
CA LEU A 112 16.48 -9.00 4.17
C LEU A 112 17.85 -9.68 3.95
N GLU A 113 18.13 -10.78 4.64
CA GLU A 113 19.28 -11.64 4.42
C GLU A 113 19.10 -12.64 3.27
N GLU A 114 17.88 -12.74 2.73
CA GLU A 114 17.50 -13.65 1.65
C GLU A 114 16.50 -12.99 0.69
N VAL A 115 16.92 -11.91 0.06
CA VAL A 115 16.12 -11.18 -0.93
C VAL A 115 16.19 -11.90 -2.27
N ARG A 116 15.05 -12.33 -2.79
CA ARG A 116 14.89 -13.05 -4.06
C ARG A 116 13.80 -12.48 -4.96
N GLN A 117 12.99 -11.61 -4.39
CA GLN A 117 11.86 -10.95 -5.04
C GLN A 117 11.92 -9.47 -4.73
N ASP A 118 11.11 -8.68 -5.42
CA ASP A 118 11.04 -7.25 -5.24
C ASP A 118 10.78 -6.86 -3.78
N LEU A 119 11.34 -5.72 -3.40
CA LEU A 119 11.18 -5.12 -2.09
C LEU A 119 10.05 -4.09 -2.13
N GLU A 120 9.33 -3.94 -1.02
CA GLU A 120 8.32 -2.89 -0.87
C GLU A 120 8.93 -1.64 -0.24
N LEU A 121 9.40 -0.69 -1.04
CA LEU A 121 10.05 0.53 -0.57
C LEU A 121 9.02 1.69 -0.50
N PRO A 122 8.47 2.01 0.69
CA PRO A 122 7.48 3.07 0.82
C PRO A 122 8.12 4.45 0.61
N ALA A 123 7.42 5.34 -0.08
CA ALA A 123 7.82 6.74 -0.22
C ALA A 123 7.30 7.64 0.92
N TYR A 124 6.35 7.14 1.70
CA TYR A 124 5.71 7.89 2.79
C TYR A 124 5.27 6.96 3.92
N TRP A 125 5.53 7.37 5.16
CA TRP A 125 5.11 6.63 6.35
C TRP A 125 3.89 7.30 6.97
N GLN A 126 2.72 6.67 6.78
CA GLN A 126 1.47 7.19 7.31
C GLN A 126 1.45 7.20 8.85
N GLY A 127 0.76 8.18 9.43
CA GLY A 127 0.65 8.35 10.87
C GLY A 127 1.83 9.04 11.53
N ALA A 128 2.98 9.12 10.83
CA ALA A 128 4.14 9.90 11.28
C ALA A 128 4.47 11.10 10.38
N GLY A 129 3.80 11.26 9.22
CA GLY A 129 4.06 12.37 8.32
C GLY A 129 5.49 12.42 7.78
N VAL A 130 6.16 11.26 7.65
CA VAL A 130 7.57 11.15 7.24
C VAL A 130 7.67 10.68 5.80
N HIS A 131 8.40 11.44 4.98
CA HIS A 131 8.76 11.04 3.63
C HIS A 131 10.04 10.22 3.64
N LEU A 132 10.05 9.16 2.82
CA LEU A 132 11.20 8.29 2.63
C LEU A 132 11.64 8.36 1.17
N SER A 133 12.94 8.45 0.95
CA SER A 133 13.54 8.32 -0.37
C SER A 133 14.69 7.34 -0.33
N TRP A 134 14.79 6.50 -1.36
CA TRP A 134 15.65 5.34 -1.37
C TRP A 134 16.76 5.47 -2.39
N GLN A 135 17.91 4.92 -2.05
CA GLN A 135 19.04 4.76 -2.95
C GLN A 135 19.69 3.39 -2.69
N SER A 136 20.07 2.72 -3.75
CA SER A 136 20.79 1.45 -3.68
C SER A 136 22.28 1.68 -3.90
N SER A 137 23.14 0.91 -3.22
CA SER A 137 24.56 0.87 -3.52
C SER A 137 24.87 0.16 -4.84
N ASP A 138 23.92 -0.64 -5.32
CA ASP A 138 23.99 -1.35 -6.59
C ASP A 138 22.63 -1.25 -7.33
N PRO A 139 22.43 -0.17 -8.11
CA PRO A 139 21.16 0.04 -8.82
C PRO A 139 20.90 -0.95 -9.97
N GLU A 140 21.92 -1.65 -10.46
CA GLU A 140 21.78 -2.69 -11.48
C GLU A 140 21.17 -3.96 -10.88
N LEU A 141 21.40 -4.20 -9.60
CA LEU A 141 20.88 -5.34 -8.87
C LEU A 141 19.57 -5.03 -8.13
N VAL A 142 19.47 -3.86 -7.50
CA VAL A 142 18.28 -3.41 -6.78
C VAL A 142 18.03 -1.95 -7.11
N GLU A 143 16.91 -1.66 -7.74
CA GLU A 143 16.52 -0.29 -8.07
C GLU A 143 15.99 0.49 -6.85
N SER A 144 15.90 1.80 -6.97
CA SER A 144 15.41 2.68 -5.90
C SER A 144 13.90 2.56 -5.60
N ASP A 145 13.15 1.90 -6.46
CA ASP A 145 11.74 1.56 -6.27
C ASP A 145 11.52 0.19 -5.62
N GLY A 146 12.60 -0.59 -5.44
CA GLY A 146 12.57 -1.91 -4.84
C GLY A 146 12.61 -3.07 -5.83
N THR A 147 12.61 -2.80 -7.14
CA THR A 147 12.75 -3.84 -8.16
C THR A 147 14.10 -4.56 -8.02
N VAL A 148 14.09 -5.89 -8.03
CA VAL A 148 15.27 -6.74 -7.83
C VAL A 148 15.56 -7.57 -9.07
N HIS A 149 16.74 -7.37 -9.66
CA HIS A 149 17.20 -8.03 -10.88
C HIS A 149 18.08 -9.25 -10.58
N THR A 150 17.47 -10.37 -10.19
CA THR A 150 18.20 -11.58 -9.80
C THR A 150 18.63 -12.46 -10.98
N TRP A 151 18.00 -12.31 -12.15
CA TRP A 151 18.27 -13.18 -13.33
C TRP A 151 19.55 -12.82 -14.09
N GLU A 152 20.13 -11.65 -13.88
CA GLU A 152 21.33 -11.22 -14.62
C GLU A 152 22.62 -11.84 -14.09
N PHE A 153 22.56 -12.52 -12.95
CA PHE A 153 23.72 -13.02 -12.21
C PHE A 153 23.93 -14.53 -12.32
N GLU A 154 23.23 -15.20 -13.23
CA GLU A 154 23.29 -16.67 -13.35
C GLU A 154 24.52 -17.26 -14.06
N THR A 155 25.45 -16.44 -14.53
CA THR A 155 26.49 -16.96 -15.41
C THR A 155 27.90 -16.69 -14.93
N GLY A 156 28.37 -17.50 -14.00
CA GLY A 156 29.78 -17.58 -13.65
C GLY A 156 30.13 -18.93 -13.04
N ASP A 157 31.24 -19.51 -13.44
CA ASP A 157 31.79 -20.79 -12.93
C ASP A 157 32.09 -20.77 -11.41
N GLU A 158 31.89 -19.63 -10.75
CA GLU A 158 31.90 -19.49 -9.31
C GLU A 158 30.53 -19.03 -8.85
N ALA A 159 29.75 -19.96 -8.33
CA ALA A 159 28.43 -19.69 -7.78
C ALA A 159 28.51 -18.67 -6.64
N ILE A 160 28.27 -17.42 -6.95
CA ILE A 160 28.05 -16.39 -5.92
C ILE A 160 26.67 -16.63 -5.35
N ASP A 161 26.59 -17.17 -4.13
CA ASP A 161 25.33 -17.49 -3.47
C ASP A 161 24.59 -16.24 -2.96
N GLN A 162 25.26 -15.09 -2.88
CA GLN A 162 24.70 -13.87 -2.31
C GLN A 162 25.47 -12.62 -2.72
N TRP A 163 24.73 -11.53 -2.98
CA TRP A 163 25.28 -10.21 -3.25
C TRP A 163 24.89 -9.26 -2.12
N PRO A 164 25.85 -8.70 -1.39
CA PRO A 164 25.56 -7.69 -0.38
C PRO A 164 25.22 -6.35 -1.05
N VAL A 165 24.07 -5.77 -0.72
CA VAL A 165 23.65 -4.46 -1.17
C VAL A 165 23.30 -3.61 0.06
N ILE A 166 23.60 -2.33 0.02
CA ILE A 166 23.23 -1.37 1.06
C ILE A 166 22.13 -0.47 0.49
N LEU A 167 20.96 -0.52 1.09
CA LEU A 167 19.90 0.43 0.84
C LEU A 167 20.09 1.63 1.75
N LYS A 168 20.17 2.83 1.18
CA LYS A 168 20.16 4.10 1.91
C LYS A 168 18.76 4.66 1.90
N VAL A 169 18.17 4.88 3.07
CA VAL A 169 16.91 5.55 3.23
C VAL A 169 17.15 6.92 3.83
N ARG A 170 16.67 7.94 3.13
CA ARG A 170 16.58 9.30 3.66
C ARG A 170 15.17 9.55 4.14
N MET A 171 15.04 9.83 5.43
CA MET A 171 13.79 10.17 6.10
C MET A 171 13.72 11.67 6.34
N THR A 172 12.56 12.28 6.14
CA THR A 172 12.34 13.69 6.44
C THR A 172 10.87 13.98 6.71
N ASP A 173 10.63 14.80 7.72
CA ASP A 173 9.35 15.47 7.99
C ASP A 173 9.21 16.83 7.25
N GLY A 174 10.20 17.17 6.41
CA GLY A 174 10.34 18.47 5.75
C GLY A 174 11.38 19.40 6.40
N ASN A 175 11.71 19.20 7.68
CA ASN A 175 12.62 20.08 8.44
C ASN A 175 13.93 19.40 8.85
N TRP A 176 13.87 18.13 9.24
CA TRP A 176 14.99 17.39 9.85
C TRP A 176 15.34 16.13 9.05
N PRO A 177 16.04 16.26 7.89
CA PRO A 177 16.42 15.10 7.10
C PRO A 177 17.53 14.30 7.78
N GLU A 178 17.39 12.96 7.77
CA GLU A 178 18.40 12.01 8.21
C GLU A 178 18.51 10.84 7.26
N GLU A 179 19.70 10.22 7.18
CA GLU A 179 19.99 9.09 6.32
C GLU A 179 20.42 7.88 7.15
N TYR A 180 19.88 6.72 6.78
CA TYR A 180 20.17 5.45 7.42
C TYR A 180 20.55 4.40 6.37
N GLU A 181 21.37 3.45 6.76
CA GLU A 181 21.83 2.36 5.92
C GLU A 181 21.19 1.04 6.38
N ILE A 182 20.60 0.31 5.44
CA ILE A 182 19.99 -0.99 5.67
C ILE A 182 20.71 -2.00 4.81
N PRO A 183 21.54 -2.88 5.38
CA PRO A 183 22.21 -3.94 4.64
C PRO A 183 21.19 -5.03 4.27
N ILE A 184 21.25 -5.47 3.03
CA ILE A 184 20.47 -6.60 2.51
C ILE A 184 21.38 -7.57 1.78
N LYS A 185 20.92 -8.80 1.58
CA LYS A 185 21.60 -9.79 0.76
C LYS A 185 20.67 -10.33 -0.31
N VAL A 186 20.99 -10.04 -1.54
CA VAL A 186 20.26 -10.56 -2.70
C VAL A 186 20.79 -11.95 -3.01
N ARG A 187 19.87 -12.86 -3.32
CA ARG A 187 20.18 -14.25 -3.68
C ARG A 187 19.55 -14.62 -5.02
N PRO A 188 20.12 -15.60 -5.74
CA PRO A 188 19.52 -16.12 -6.95
C PRO A 188 18.07 -16.59 -6.69
N PRO A 189 17.17 -16.48 -7.67
CA PRO A 189 15.82 -17.00 -7.56
C PRO A 189 15.83 -18.52 -7.36
N LEU A 190 14.82 -19.03 -6.63
CA LEU A 190 14.61 -20.47 -6.48
C LEU A 190 13.73 -20.95 -7.63
N TYR A 191 14.34 -21.42 -8.70
CA TYR A 191 13.62 -22.02 -9.81
C TYR A 191 13.27 -23.48 -9.53
N THR A 192 12.07 -23.86 -9.90
CA THR A 192 11.71 -25.27 -10.05
C THR A 192 12.48 -25.87 -11.22
N GLU A 193 12.59 -27.21 -11.27
CA GLU A 193 13.21 -27.90 -12.42
C GLU A 193 12.50 -27.55 -13.75
N GLU A 194 11.20 -27.30 -13.71
CA GLU A 194 10.44 -26.89 -14.90
C GLU A 194 10.83 -25.47 -15.34
N GLU A 195 10.85 -24.51 -14.44
CA GLU A 195 11.23 -23.11 -14.71
C GLU A 195 12.66 -23.01 -15.20
N ARG A 196 13.59 -23.72 -14.56
CA ARG A 196 14.98 -23.81 -15.01
C ARG A 196 15.07 -24.36 -16.43
N THR A 197 14.33 -25.43 -16.71
CA THR A 197 14.32 -26.05 -18.05
C THR A 197 13.76 -25.09 -19.11
N ILE A 198 12.71 -24.32 -18.78
CA ILE A 198 12.13 -23.30 -19.66
C ILE A 198 13.15 -22.18 -19.91
N GLN A 199 13.82 -21.71 -18.88
CA GLN A 199 14.80 -20.64 -18.98
C GLN A 199 16.04 -21.06 -19.80
N GLU A 200 16.60 -22.23 -19.53
CA GLU A 200 17.71 -22.79 -20.30
C GLU A 200 17.32 -22.96 -21.80
N PHE A 201 16.12 -23.42 -22.06
CA PHE A 201 15.63 -23.56 -23.42
C PHE A 201 15.40 -22.21 -24.10
N THR A 202 14.88 -21.22 -23.37
CA THR A 202 14.70 -19.84 -23.87
C THR A 202 16.05 -19.19 -24.22
N SER A 203 17.06 -19.35 -23.37
CA SER A 203 18.41 -18.87 -23.61
C SER A 203 19.03 -19.54 -24.84
N LEU A 204 18.80 -20.85 -25.01
CA LEU A 204 19.22 -21.59 -26.22
C LEU A 204 18.57 -21.00 -27.48
N LEU A 205 17.26 -20.77 -27.47
CA LEU A 205 16.55 -20.20 -28.61
C LEU A 205 17.05 -18.80 -28.97
N THR A 206 17.30 -17.95 -27.96
CA THR A 206 17.86 -16.61 -28.18
C THR A 206 19.26 -16.68 -28.77
N SER A 207 20.10 -17.60 -28.29
CA SER A 207 21.44 -17.83 -28.83
C SER A 207 21.40 -18.33 -30.28
N GLU A 208 20.51 -19.24 -30.60
CA GLU A 208 20.33 -19.75 -31.95
C GLU A 208 19.82 -18.68 -32.93
N GLU A 209 18.90 -17.82 -32.50
CA GLU A 209 18.44 -16.69 -33.28
C GLU A 209 19.56 -15.69 -33.55
N GLU A 210 20.37 -15.36 -32.56
CA GLU A 210 21.53 -14.46 -32.69
C GLU A 210 22.57 -15.00 -33.65
N VAL A 211 22.85 -16.33 -33.60
CA VAL A 211 23.80 -16.99 -34.50
C VAL A 211 23.29 -17.00 -35.95
N GLN A 212 21.99 -17.10 -36.13
CA GLN A 212 21.33 -17.22 -37.45
C GLN A 212 20.83 -15.87 -38.00
N LYS A 213 21.14 -14.75 -37.35
CA LYS A 213 20.61 -13.41 -37.73
C LYS A 213 20.95 -12.93 -39.14
N HIS A 214 21.88 -13.56 -39.82
CA HIS A 214 22.24 -13.27 -41.23
C HIS A 214 21.57 -14.22 -42.23
N GLN A 215 20.69 -15.12 -41.77
CA GLN A 215 19.95 -16.04 -42.58
C GLN A 215 18.52 -15.53 -42.79
N ASP A 216 17.93 -15.90 -43.96
CA ASP A 216 16.52 -15.54 -44.23
C ASP A 216 15.52 -16.30 -43.37
N GLN A 217 15.95 -17.35 -42.71
CA GLN A 217 15.12 -18.22 -41.85
C GLN A 217 15.90 -18.66 -40.62
N VAL A 218 15.23 -18.72 -39.47
CA VAL A 218 15.76 -19.29 -38.23
C VAL A 218 15.31 -20.75 -38.10
N THR A 219 16.26 -21.64 -37.92
CA THR A 219 15.99 -23.07 -37.67
C THR A 219 15.95 -23.31 -36.16
N LEU A 220 14.81 -23.75 -35.67
CA LEU A 220 14.63 -24.06 -34.24
C LEU A 220 15.01 -25.51 -33.93
N PRO A 221 15.56 -25.82 -32.75
CA PRO A 221 15.94 -27.18 -32.36
C PRO A 221 14.70 -28.08 -32.22
N SER A 222 14.70 -29.22 -32.87
CA SER A 222 13.58 -30.18 -32.81
C SER A 222 13.66 -31.14 -31.61
N VAL A 223 14.81 -31.17 -30.90
CA VAL A 223 15.04 -32.03 -29.75
C VAL A 223 15.76 -31.22 -28.66
N TYR A 224 15.33 -31.35 -27.41
CA TYR A 224 15.98 -30.77 -26.25
C TYR A 224 15.92 -31.74 -25.06
N LYS A 225 17.09 -32.04 -24.43
CA LYS A 225 17.22 -33.00 -23.32
C LYS A 225 16.46 -34.31 -23.58
N ASP A 226 16.71 -34.92 -24.79
CA ASP A 226 16.09 -36.16 -25.26
C ASP A 226 14.56 -36.14 -25.42
N ARG A 227 13.95 -34.95 -25.50
CA ARG A 227 12.52 -34.74 -25.72
C ARG A 227 12.31 -34.11 -27.10
N GLU A 228 11.33 -34.60 -27.85
CA GLU A 228 10.90 -33.96 -29.11
C GLU A 228 10.14 -32.68 -28.79
N ILE A 229 10.56 -31.56 -29.41
CA ILE A 229 9.95 -30.25 -29.27
C ILE A 229 9.14 -29.93 -30.52
N SER A 230 7.91 -29.48 -30.32
CA SER A 230 7.03 -29.00 -31.39
C SER A 230 6.68 -27.55 -31.18
N TYR A 231 6.74 -26.77 -32.25
CA TYR A 231 6.44 -25.34 -32.25
C TYR A 231 5.11 -25.06 -32.94
N SER A 232 4.36 -24.11 -32.45
CA SER A 232 3.19 -23.56 -33.12
C SER A 232 3.23 -22.04 -33.05
N THR A 233 2.94 -21.37 -34.16
CA THR A 233 2.81 -19.91 -34.17
C THR A 233 1.48 -19.50 -33.56
N ALA A 234 1.57 -18.52 -32.67
CA ALA A 234 0.49 -17.74 -32.05
C ALA A 234 -0.81 -18.52 -31.76
N ARG A 235 -0.92 -19.07 -30.58
CA ARG A 235 -2.25 -19.12 -29.94
C ARG A 235 -2.73 -17.66 -29.79
N GLU A 236 -3.95 -17.37 -30.29
CA GLU A 236 -4.61 -16.12 -29.92
C GLU A 236 -4.53 -15.95 -28.41
N PRO A 237 -4.18 -14.75 -27.92
CA PRO A 237 -4.03 -14.53 -26.48
C PRO A 237 -5.30 -15.01 -25.77
N VAL A 238 -5.13 -15.77 -24.71
CA VAL A 238 -6.21 -16.37 -23.89
C VAL A 238 -7.24 -15.31 -23.47
N PHE A 239 -6.86 -14.04 -23.46
CA PHE A 239 -7.71 -12.88 -23.24
C PHE A 239 -8.85 -12.72 -24.26
N LEU A 240 -8.61 -13.01 -25.55
CA LEU A 240 -9.66 -12.99 -26.59
C LEU A 240 -10.62 -14.19 -26.43
N GLN A 241 -10.10 -15.35 -26.01
CA GLN A 241 -10.92 -16.53 -25.75
C GLN A 241 -11.82 -16.35 -24.52
N MET A 242 -11.36 -15.68 -23.46
CA MET A 242 -12.19 -15.34 -22.31
C MET A 242 -13.24 -14.26 -22.63
N CYS A 243 -12.92 -13.28 -23.47
CA CYS A 243 -13.89 -12.29 -23.93
C CYS A 243 -14.98 -12.91 -24.82
N PHE A 244 -14.61 -13.89 -25.67
CA PHE A 244 -15.58 -14.61 -26.51
C PHE A 244 -16.51 -15.50 -25.68
N LEU A 245 -15.96 -16.23 -24.70
CA LEU A 245 -16.77 -17.04 -23.76
C LEU A 245 -17.65 -16.16 -22.87
N GLY A 246 -17.16 -15.02 -22.41
CA GLY A 246 -17.95 -14.04 -21.66
C GLY A 246 -19.07 -13.40 -22.47
N ALA A 247 -18.83 -13.08 -23.76
CA ALA A 247 -19.84 -12.53 -24.65
C ALA A 247 -20.92 -13.57 -25.01
N VAL A 248 -20.54 -14.83 -25.21
CA VAL A 248 -21.51 -15.92 -25.46
C VAL A 248 -22.35 -16.19 -24.20
N ALA A 249 -21.74 -16.19 -23.01
CA ALA A 249 -22.48 -16.34 -21.76
C ALA A 249 -23.44 -15.17 -21.51
N ALA A 250 -23.06 -13.94 -21.84
CA ALA A 250 -23.94 -12.77 -21.71
C ALA A 250 -25.13 -12.81 -22.67
N VAL A 251 -24.96 -13.34 -23.89
CA VAL A 251 -26.05 -13.56 -24.85
C VAL A 251 -27.01 -14.64 -24.38
N PHE A 252 -26.52 -15.72 -23.73
CA PHE A 252 -27.39 -16.78 -23.18
C PHE A 252 -28.17 -16.34 -21.93
N ILE A 253 -27.64 -15.40 -21.14
CA ILE A 253 -28.35 -14.84 -19.97
C ILE A 253 -29.41 -13.80 -20.40
N SER A 254 -29.21 -13.12 -21.54
CA SER A 254 -30.17 -12.14 -22.09
C SER A 254 -31.35 -12.77 -22.84
N LEU A 255 -31.28 -14.08 -23.11
CA LEU A 255 -32.35 -14.82 -23.83
C LEU A 255 -33.22 -15.70 -22.93
N LYS A 256 -33.15 -15.55 -21.62
CA LYS A 256 -34.00 -16.16 -20.61
C LYS A 256 -34.75 -15.08 -19.84
#